data_0a6c74a671a6de0aa9bb7bd275a17c7f
#
_entry.id   0a6c74a671a6de0aa9bb7bd275a17c7f
#
_cell.length_a   1.000
_cell.length_b   1.000
_cell.length_c   1.000
_cell.angle_alpha   90.00
_cell.angle_beta   90.00
_cell.angle_gamma   90.00
#
_symmetry.space_group_name_H-M   'P 1'
#
loop_
_entity.id
_entity.type
_entity.pdbx_description
1 polymer ?
#
loop_
_entity_poly.entity_id
_entity_poly.type
_entity_poly.pdbx_seq_one_letter_code
_entity_poly.pdbx_strand_id
1 'polypeptide(L)'
;MALPKYAGVAWYHSAADYTLLKHISADGHELPESFEEWIEEAEKSVSLFTTQGWTVEKVFLDPVEFPAWCRALGVKIDSHARIEFANAVVPRRNPDVR
;
A
#
# COMPACT_ATOMS: atom_id res chain seq x y z
N MET A 1 6.75 28.91 1.93
CA MET A 1 6.73 27.74 2.85
C MET A 1 6.29 26.51 2.08
N ALA A 2 7.06 25.45 2.17
CA ALA A 2 6.72 24.22 1.48
C ALA A 2 5.58 23.50 2.19
N LEU A 3 4.63 22.94 1.43
CA LEU A 3 3.58 22.11 2.00
C LEU A 3 4.17 20.77 2.45
N PRO A 4 3.65 20.18 3.54
CA PRO A 4 4.10 18.87 3.96
C PRO A 4 3.86 17.84 2.85
N LYS A 5 4.83 16.97 2.65
CA LYS A 5 4.69 15.87 1.71
C LYS A 5 4.31 14.62 2.48
N TYR A 6 3.14 14.10 2.20
CA TYR A 6 2.60 12.92 2.88
C TYR A 6 2.19 11.89 1.85
N ALA A 7 2.57 10.66 2.09
CA ALA A 7 2.22 9.56 1.17
C ALA A 7 1.82 8.32 1.97
N GLY A 8 0.75 7.68 1.54
CA GLY A 8 0.39 6.37 2.04
C GLY A 8 0.98 5.30 1.14
N VAL A 9 1.58 4.29 1.73
CA VAL A 9 2.08 3.14 0.98
C VAL A 9 1.38 1.88 1.48
N ALA A 10 0.92 1.07 0.53
CA ALA A 10 0.27 -0.18 0.87
C ALA A 10 1.28 -1.14 1.50
N TRP A 11 0.85 -1.81 2.55
CA TRP A 11 1.71 -2.72 3.29
C TRP A 11 0.94 -3.97 3.68
N TYR A 12 1.64 -5.04 3.98
CA TYR A 12 1.02 -6.29 4.42
C TYR A 12 1.40 -6.54 5.87
N HIS A 13 0.42 -7.01 6.67
CA HIS A 13 0.61 -7.26 8.09
C HIS A 13 1.51 -8.47 8.38
N SER A 14 1.45 -9.47 7.50
CA SER A 14 2.12 -10.75 7.73
C SER A 14 2.37 -11.48 6.43
N ALA A 15 3.22 -12.51 6.51
CA ALA A 15 3.46 -13.36 5.35
C ALA A 15 2.18 -14.06 4.88
N ALA A 16 1.30 -14.42 5.83
CA ALA A 16 0.03 -15.06 5.48
C ALA A 16 -0.86 -14.11 4.67
N ASP A 17 -0.97 -12.86 5.11
CA ASP A 17 -1.76 -11.86 4.40
C ASP A 17 -1.15 -11.57 3.02
N TYR A 18 0.17 -11.48 2.95
CA TYR A 18 0.87 -11.27 1.68
C TYR A 18 0.55 -12.39 0.68
N THR A 19 0.68 -13.63 1.13
CA THR A 19 0.43 -14.79 0.27
C THR A 19 -1.01 -14.82 -0.24
N LEU A 20 -1.96 -14.54 0.64
CA LEU A 20 -3.37 -14.53 0.28
C LEU A 20 -3.68 -13.43 -0.72
N LEU A 21 -3.26 -12.20 -0.44
CA LEU A 21 -3.53 -11.07 -1.32
C LEU A 21 -2.78 -11.20 -2.65
N LYS A 22 -1.55 -11.72 -2.64
CA LYS A 22 -0.82 -12.01 -3.87
C LYS A 22 -1.59 -13.00 -4.75
N HIS A 23 -2.15 -14.03 -4.14
CA HIS A 23 -2.90 -15.06 -4.87
C HIS A 23 -4.11 -14.49 -5.60
N ILE A 24 -4.83 -13.55 -4.98
CA ILE A 24 -6.05 -12.98 -5.56
C ILE A 24 -5.81 -11.71 -6.38
N SER A 25 -4.58 -11.20 -6.39
CA SER A 25 -4.26 -9.99 -7.16
C SER A 25 -4.07 -10.31 -8.64
N ALA A 26 -4.61 -9.42 -9.48
CA ALA A 26 -4.47 -9.57 -10.94
C ALA A 26 -3.01 -9.53 -11.37
N ASP A 27 -2.18 -8.77 -10.64
CA ASP A 27 -0.75 -8.64 -10.90
C ASP A 27 0.11 -9.48 -9.96
N GLY A 28 -0.49 -10.48 -9.31
CA GLY A 28 0.22 -11.28 -8.31
C GLY A 28 1.50 -11.94 -8.83
N HIS A 29 1.51 -12.30 -10.10
CA HIS A 29 2.70 -12.90 -10.72
C HIS A 29 3.87 -11.93 -10.84
N GLU A 30 3.63 -10.64 -10.71
CA GLU A 30 4.68 -9.61 -10.75
C GLU A 30 5.23 -9.28 -9.36
N LEU A 31 4.57 -9.79 -8.30
CA LEU A 31 5.01 -9.55 -6.94
C LEU A 31 6.09 -10.58 -6.56
N PRO A 32 7.04 -10.18 -5.68
CA PRO A 32 8.07 -11.11 -5.22
C PRO A 32 7.49 -12.41 -4.67
N GLU A 33 8.26 -13.49 -4.78
CA GLU A 33 7.83 -14.80 -4.32
C GLU A 33 7.58 -14.84 -2.82
N SER A 34 8.42 -14.17 -2.03
CA SER A 34 8.30 -14.19 -0.58
C SER A 34 7.98 -12.80 -0.02
N PHE A 35 7.36 -12.80 1.16
CA PHE A 35 7.06 -11.59 1.88
C PHE A 35 8.36 -10.87 2.28
N GLU A 36 9.40 -11.61 2.64
CA GLU A 36 10.70 -11.04 3.00
C GLU A 36 11.31 -10.27 1.84
N GLU A 37 11.24 -10.83 0.64
CA GLU A 37 11.73 -10.14 -0.55
C GLU A 37 10.91 -8.87 -0.81
N TRP A 38 9.59 -8.98 -0.64
CA TRP A 38 8.71 -7.83 -0.83
C TRP A 38 9.03 -6.72 0.17
N ILE A 39 9.23 -7.06 1.45
CA ILE A 39 9.58 -6.08 2.49
C ILE A 39 10.89 -5.37 2.12
N GLU A 40 11.88 -6.12 1.69
CA GLU A 40 13.18 -5.56 1.34
C GLU A 40 13.04 -4.51 0.25
N GLU A 41 12.30 -4.81 -0.80
CA GLU A 41 12.07 -3.85 -1.89
C GLU A 41 11.23 -2.66 -1.43
N ALA A 42 10.20 -2.92 -0.63
CA ALA A 42 9.32 -1.88 -0.14
C ALA A 42 10.05 -0.92 0.79
N GLU A 43 10.93 -1.43 1.66
CA GLU A 43 11.70 -0.58 2.56
C GLU A 43 12.66 0.32 1.78
N LYS A 44 13.22 -0.16 0.67
CA LYS A 44 14.06 0.68 -0.19
C LYS A 44 13.27 1.84 -0.75
N SER A 45 12.03 1.58 -1.19
CA SER A 45 11.17 2.63 -1.71
C SER A 45 10.81 3.65 -0.63
N VAL A 46 10.50 3.19 0.58
CA VAL A 46 10.18 4.06 1.70
C VAL A 46 11.39 4.95 2.02
N SER A 47 12.58 4.37 2.05
CA SER A 47 13.81 5.13 2.31
C SER A 47 14.03 6.21 1.26
N LEU A 48 13.77 5.89 0.00
CA LEU A 48 13.93 6.84 -1.08
C LEU A 48 12.96 8.03 -0.91
N PHE A 49 11.70 7.76 -0.64
CA PHE A 49 10.72 8.82 -0.41
C PHE A 49 11.08 9.67 0.79
N THR A 50 11.51 9.02 1.87
CA THR A 50 11.92 9.74 3.09
C THR A 50 13.10 10.66 2.81
N THR A 51 14.07 10.19 2.03
CA THR A 51 15.22 11.00 1.63
C THR A 51 14.79 12.22 0.81
N GLN A 52 13.70 12.10 0.06
CA GLN A 52 13.17 13.19 -0.75
C GLN A 52 12.25 14.13 0.04
N GLY A 53 12.16 13.95 1.34
CA GLY A 53 11.37 14.83 2.20
C GLY A 53 9.92 14.41 2.42
N TRP A 54 9.55 13.19 2.00
CA TRP A 54 8.19 12.68 2.22
C TRP A 54 8.05 12.07 3.60
N THR A 55 6.90 12.29 4.22
CA THR A 55 6.49 11.52 5.39
C THR A 55 5.65 10.37 4.86
N VAL A 56 6.10 9.14 5.13
CA VAL A 56 5.46 7.95 4.59
C VAL A 56 4.70 7.22 5.69
N GLU A 57 3.43 6.94 5.43
CA GLU A 57 2.62 6.15 6.35
C GLU A 57 2.30 4.80 5.71
N LYS A 58 2.56 3.72 6.46
CA LYS A 58 2.22 2.37 6.01
C LYS A 58 0.73 2.14 6.24
N VAL A 59 0.02 1.77 5.17
CA VAL A 59 -1.41 1.48 5.21
C VAL A 59 -1.58 -0.01 4.98
N PHE A 60 -2.00 -0.72 6.03
CA PHE A 60 -2.09 -2.17 5.95
C PHE A 60 -3.32 -2.61 5.16
N LEU A 61 -3.08 -3.52 4.23
CA LEU A 61 -4.14 -4.09 3.39
C LEU A 61 -4.75 -5.29 4.12
N ASP A 62 -5.99 -5.13 4.56
CA ASP A 62 -6.71 -6.23 5.20
C ASP A 62 -7.23 -7.16 4.10
N PRO A 63 -7.03 -8.50 4.23
CA PRO A 63 -7.45 -9.45 3.20
C PRO A 63 -8.96 -9.52 2.94
N VAL A 64 -9.77 -8.99 3.85
CA VAL A 64 -11.22 -8.92 3.67
C VAL A 64 -11.64 -7.53 3.22
N GLU A 65 -11.17 -6.51 3.93
CA GLU A 65 -11.56 -5.12 3.68
C GLU A 65 -11.09 -4.59 2.33
N PHE A 66 -9.84 -4.86 1.96
CA PHE A 66 -9.29 -4.32 0.72
C PHE A 66 -9.97 -4.90 -0.53
N PRO A 67 -10.15 -6.23 -0.64
CA PRO A 67 -10.89 -6.77 -1.78
C PRO A 67 -12.34 -6.28 -1.84
N ALA A 68 -12.99 -6.10 -0.70
CA ALA A 68 -14.35 -5.55 -0.65
C ALA A 68 -14.39 -4.12 -1.18
N TRP A 69 -13.40 -3.31 -0.81
CA TRP A 69 -13.26 -1.96 -1.30
C TRP A 69 -13.10 -1.93 -2.83
N CYS A 70 -12.28 -2.83 -3.36
CA CYS A 70 -12.10 -2.94 -4.81
C CYS A 70 -13.40 -3.34 -5.52
N ARG A 71 -14.14 -4.29 -4.95
CA ARG A 71 -15.42 -4.71 -5.52
C ARG A 71 -16.42 -3.57 -5.54
N ALA A 72 -16.48 -2.80 -4.45
CA ALA A 72 -17.41 -1.67 -4.35
C ALA A 72 -17.13 -0.62 -5.42
N LEU A 73 -15.88 -0.45 -5.80
CA LEU A 73 -15.50 0.53 -6.83
C LEU A 73 -15.44 -0.07 -8.24
N GLY A 74 -15.60 -1.38 -8.36
CA GLY A 74 -15.51 -2.05 -9.65
C GLY A 74 -14.13 -2.05 -10.25
N VAL A 75 -13.09 -2.06 -9.42
CA VAL A 75 -11.69 -2.06 -9.88
C VAL A 75 -11.03 -3.40 -9.57
N LYS A 76 -9.98 -3.68 -10.34
CA LYS A 76 -9.19 -4.91 -10.14
C LYS A 76 -8.32 -4.78 -8.89
N ILE A 77 -7.99 -5.91 -8.30
CA ILE A 77 -7.02 -5.96 -7.21
C ILE A 77 -5.63 -5.98 -7.85
N ASP A 78 -5.00 -4.80 -7.94
CA ASP A 78 -3.69 -4.64 -8.58
C ASP A 78 -2.92 -3.47 -7.95
N SER A 79 -1.76 -3.14 -8.52
CA SER A 79 -0.91 -2.09 -7.97
C SER A 79 -1.61 -0.73 -7.93
N HIS A 80 -2.40 -0.42 -8.95
CA HIS A 80 -3.12 0.84 -9.00
C HIS A 80 -4.14 0.93 -7.85
N ALA A 81 -4.89 -0.13 -7.63
CA ALA A 81 -5.87 -0.18 -6.55
C ALA A 81 -5.19 -0.07 -5.18
N ARG A 82 -4.02 -0.71 -5.02
CA ARG A 82 -3.28 -0.62 -3.75
C ARG A 82 -2.84 0.80 -3.45
N ILE A 83 -2.36 1.50 -4.48
CA ILE A 83 -1.95 2.90 -4.33
C ILE A 83 -3.14 3.78 -3.99
N GLU A 84 -4.24 3.62 -4.70
CA GLU A 84 -5.45 4.42 -4.45
C GLU A 84 -6.02 4.17 -3.06
N PHE A 85 -6.06 2.92 -2.63
CA PHE A 85 -6.56 2.59 -1.30
C PHE A 85 -5.70 3.24 -0.21
N ALA A 86 -4.39 3.12 -0.33
CA ALA A 86 -3.48 3.70 0.65
C ALA A 86 -3.64 5.21 0.74
N ASN A 87 -3.75 5.88 -0.40
CA ASN A 87 -3.90 7.33 -0.42
C ASN A 87 -5.28 7.80 0.03
N ALA A 88 -6.30 6.96 -0.11
CA ALA A 88 -7.64 7.27 0.38
C ALA A 88 -7.72 7.19 1.92
N VAL A 89 -6.91 6.31 2.52
CA VAL A 89 -6.92 6.11 3.98
C VAL A 89 -6.14 7.18 4.73
N VAL A 90 -5.00 7.64 4.17
CA VAL A 90 -4.12 8.59 4.85
C VAL A 90 -4.82 9.86 5.32
N PRO A 91 -5.65 10.55 4.52
CA PRO A 91 -6.33 11.77 4.98
C PRO A 91 -7.27 11.53 6.17
N ARG A 92 -7.83 10.31 6.29
CA ARG A 92 -8.72 10.00 7.41
C ARG A 92 -7.95 9.83 8.71
N ARG A 93 -6.71 9.32 8.62
CA ARG A 93 -5.84 9.12 9.79
C ARG A 93 -5.13 10.39 10.20
N ASN A 94 -4.89 11.27 9.23
CA ASN A 94 -4.12 12.50 9.41
C ASN A 94 -4.93 13.68 8.88
N PRO A 95 -5.98 14.11 9.62
CA PRO A 95 -6.87 15.16 9.14
C PRO A 95 -6.19 16.50 8.90
N ASP A 96 -5.00 16.70 9.42
CA ASP A 96 -4.23 17.92 9.20
C ASP A 96 -3.53 17.94 7.85
N VAL A 97 -3.53 16.78 7.16
CA VAL A 97 -2.95 16.68 5.82
C VAL A 97 -4.03 16.96 4.79
N ARG A 98 -3.93 18.06 4.11
CA ARG A 98 -4.94 18.50 3.15
C ARG A 98 -4.31 19.08 1.92
#